data_b63d6ecd3286dd379b5ab44de86416bd
#
_entry.id   b63d6ecd3286dd379b5ab44de86416bd
#
_cell.length_a   1.000
_cell.length_b   1.000
_cell.length_c   1.000
_cell.angle_alpha   90.00
_cell.angle_beta   90.00
_cell.angle_gamma   90.00
#
_symmetry.space_group_name_H-M   'P 1'
#
loop_
_entity.id
_entity.type
_entity.pdbx_description
1 polymer ?
#
loop_
_entity_poly.entity_id
_entity_poly.type
_entity_poly.pdbx_seq_one_letter_code
_entity_poly.pdbx_strand_id
1 'polypeptide(L)'
;MVYAVVVAWLVVAAIVVLTWHRLDTDRGWRAFVLALTLGLSLLHQLLFATVTEDALVTFRYAQNIADGNGPVFNPGERVEGYTNFSWLVLVALPRAAFGADVRTTAVVFGVLAALGCVLVSCFLANRIVAAAAPDGAQPRPAIGVAAAVLTASAGGLAVYGASGSEVPLFVLLVLTTGYALAARRPVVAGVLVAFAVMTSPEGLVIGVLAGLWLVGAALKRKHSWWAPVGYVQGALVFLIPRLAWRATFYQHFLPAPLAAKLGGTLGERVAAGWPYLSGFVLAHQGFLLLGLVAAVALVLRRTEPAVRGSRAAESPARGGTAAVRGSREAEPPARGEAVVGTAAFRGARVVESPARGDAVVGTAVEARALLWLLFAMAAGLAAAAVLIGGDPGPSWRLLAPLPPLLAVAAAGAYGVLTADAVGKPSPKPRAAGTLLVPVTACGLAGIAVLVSVFSPEMLDRVRVWHSHGTELAEIGGWLGDYLPPGSVVSAAAPGALAAHGGQLLIIDVLGRTDDHIAREGRHDGGIATDYDYVVNGRRPTVAVPADDGYADRQHCAIDPVYAGKYEVATFRRVGTPYWVSVYPRAEQAKALVADLDKGPDFRYVPCPA
;
A
#
# COMPACT_ATOMS: atom_id res chain seq x y z
N MET A 1 22.26 -3.87 -12.19
CA MET A 1 21.19 -4.23 -11.24
C MET A 1 20.05 -5.03 -11.91
N VAL A 2 19.53 -4.64 -13.07
CA VAL A 2 18.45 -5.33 -13.80
C VAL A 2 18.68 -6.85 -13.91
N TYR A 3 19.80 -7.26 -14.50
CA TYR A 3 20.14 -8.69 -14.65
C TYR A 3 20.29 -9.41 -13.30
N ALA A 4 20.78 -8.72 -12.26
CA ALA A 4 20.90 -9.31 -10.93
C ALA A 4 19.51 -9.62 -10.33
N VAL A 5 18.54 -8.73 -10.52
CA VAL A 5 17.15 -8.98 -10.09
C VAL A 5 16.56 -10.18 -10.83
N VAL A 6 16.72 -10.25 -12.15
CA VAL A 6 16.18 -11.36 -12.95
C VAL A 6 16.83 -12.70 -12.55
N VAL A 7 18.16 -12.73 -12.40
CA VAL A 7 18.88 -13.95 -12.00
C VAL A 7 18.47 -14.38 -10.59
N ALA A 8 18.42 -13.45 -9.63
CA ALA A 8 18.00 -13.75 -8.25
C ALA A 8 16.56 -14.31 -8.23
N TRP A 9 15.70 -13.79 -9.08
CA TRP A 9 14.33 -14.28 -9.23
C TRP A 9 14.27 -15.71 -9.76
N LEU A 10 15.04 -16.02 -10.82
CA LEU A 10 15.12 -17.38 -11.36
C LEU A 10 15.65 -18.38 -10.32
N VAL A 11 16.61 -17.97 -9.49
CA VAL A 11 17.15 -18.80 -8.40
C VAL A 11 16.07 -19.08 -7.35
N VAL A 12 15.37 -18.06 -6.88
CA VAL A 12 14.29 -18.24 -5.89
C VAL A 12 13.15 -19.09 -6.48
N ALA A 13 12.75 -18.84 -7.71
CA ALA A 13 11.74 -19.65 -8.40
C ALA A 13 12.14 -21.12 -8.51
N ALA A 14 13.39 -21.41 -8.90
CA ALA A 14 13.90 -22.78 -8.96
C ALA A 14 13.90 -23.44 -7.58
N ILE A 15 14.36 -22.75 -6.54
CA ILE A 15 14.36 -23.26 -5.16
C ILE A 15 12.92 -23.58 -4.72
N VAL A 16 11.97 -22.67 -4.93
CA VAL A 16 10.55 -22.88 -4.54
C VAL A 16 9.94 -24.08 -5.26
N VAL A 17 10.15 -24.19 -6.58
CA VAL A 17 9.59 -25.31 -7.38
C VAL A 17 10.22 -26.64 -6.99
N LEU A 18 11.54 -26.71 -6.90
CA LEU A 18 12.25 -27.96 -6.64
C LEU A 18 12.07 -28.46 -5.20
N THR A 19 11.84 -27.54 -4.26
CA THR A 19 11.72 -27.88 -2.84
C THR A 19 10.32 -27.72 -2.27
N TRP A 20 9.30 -27.62 -3.15
CA TRP A 20 7.92 -27.36 -2.75
C TRP A 20 7.41 -28.24 -1.61
N HIS A 21 7.72 -29.53 -1.68
CA HIS A 21 7.30 -30.48 -0.65
C HIS A 21 7.96 -30.18 0.73
N ARG A 22 9.22 -29.70 0.74
CA ARG A 22 9.89 -29.33 1.98
C ARG A 22 9.28 -28.11 2.64
N LEU A 23 8.65 -27.20 1.87
CA LEU A 23 7.99 -26.02 2.38
C LEU A 23 6.79 -26.35 3.31
N ASP A 24 6.14 -27.49 3.12
CA ASP A 24 5.06 -27.94 4.00
C ASP A 24 5.60 -28.62 5.27
N THR A 25 6.72 -29.34 5.20
CA THR A 25 7.21 -30.23 6.25
C THR A 25 8.31 -29.59 7.11
N ASP A 26 9.20 -28.79 6.54
CA ASP A 26 10.37 -28.24 7.21
C ASP A 26 10.21 -26.74 7.49
N ARG A 27 10.14 -26.38 8.77
CA ARG A 27 10.01 -24.97 9.21
C ARG A 27 11.27 -24.15 8.94
N GLY A 28 12.45 -24.75 9.12
CA GLY A 28 13.74 -24.07 8.89
C GLY A 28 13.90 -23.73 7.41
N TRP A 29 13.61 -24.70 6.54
CA TRP A 29 13.67 -24.49 5.09
C TRP A 29 12.67 -23.43 4.61
N ARG A 30 11.46 -23.45 5.14
CA ARG A 30 10.45 -22.41 4.85
C ARG A 30 10.91 -21.02 5.27
N ALA A 31 11.48 -20.87 6.46
CA ALA A 31 12.03 -19.60 6.93
C ALA A 31 13.17 -19.11 6.03
N PHE A 32 14.04 -20.01 5.58
CA PHE A 32 15.12 -19.70 4.63
C PHE A 32 14.58 -19.19 3.29
N VAL A 33 13.59 -19.89 2.70
CA VAL A 33 12.98 -19.47 1.42
C VAL A 33 12.25 -18.13 1.56
N LEU A 34 11.56 -17.89 2.68
CA LEU A 34 10.96 -16.58 2.97
C LEU A 34 12.02 -15.48 3.11
N ALA A 35 13.14 -15.75 3.76
CA ALA A 35 14.24 -14.80 3.87
C ALA A 35 14.84 -14.46 2.47
N LEU A 36 15.01 -15.46 1.60
CA LEU A 36 15.41 -15.24 0.21
C LEU A 36 14.39 -14.41 -0.57
N THR A 37 13.10 -14.68 -0.38
CA THR A 37 12.02 -13.91 -1.01
C THR A 37 12.01 -12.45 -0.55
N LEU A 38 12.26 -12.20 0.75
CA LEU A 38 12.41 -10.85 1.28
C LEU A 38 13.65 -10.16 0.73
N GLY A 39 14.78 -10.86 0.65
CA GLY A 39 16.00 -10.34 0.03
C GLY A 39 15.81 -9.97 -1.45
N LEU A 40 15.07 -10.81 -2.18
CA LEU A 40 14.70 -10.52 -3.56
C LEU A 40 13.77 -9.30 -3.67
N SER A 41 12.76 -9.21 -2.81
CA SER A 41 11.88 -8.04 -2.75
C SER A 41 12.67 -6.76 -2.44
N LEU A 42 13.62 -6.82 -1.52
CA LEU A 42 14.51 -5.69 -1.23
C LEU A 42 15.35 -5.29 -2.44
N LEU A 43 15.99 -6.27 -3.09
CA LEU A 43 16.78 -6.01 -4.31
C LEU A 43 15.94 -5.39 -5.43
N HIS A 44 14.70 -5.84 -5.57
CA HIS A 44 13.73 -5.31 -6.53
C HIS A 44 13.34 -3.85 -6.20
N GLN A 45 13.13 -3.52 -4.93
CA GLN A 45 12.85 -2.15 -4.48
C GLN A 45 14.06 -1.22 -4.72
N LEU A 46 15.28 -1.68 -4.43
CA LEU A 46 16.50 -0.90 -4.63
C LEU A 46 16.78 -0.59 -6.11
N LEU A 47 16.26 -1.41 -7.03
CA LEU A 47 16.34 -1.12 -8.47
C LEU A 47 15.58 0.16 -8.85
N PHE A 48 14.47 0.43 -8.16
CA PHE A 48 13.59 1.58 -8.39
C PHE A 48 13.79 2.71 -7.38
N ALA A 49 14.83 2.66 -6.54
CA ALA A 49 15.04 3.65 -5.48
C ALA A 49 15.08 5.08 -6.05
N THR A 50 14.02 5.81 -5.84
CA THR A 50 13.84 7.23 -6.19
C THR A 50 12.82 7.85 -5.26
N VAL A 51 12.92 9.16 -5.02
CA VAL A 51 11.94 9.87 -4.21
C VAL A 51 10.93 10.54 -5.13
N THR A 52 9.64 10.35 -4.85
CA THR A 52 8.56 10.93 -5.65
C THR A 52 8.26 12.37 -5.22
N GLU A 53 7.68 13.16 -6.13
CA GLU A 53 7.26 14.54 -5.86
C GLU A 53 6.31 14.63 -4.65
N ASP A 54 5.32 13.76 -4.56
CA ASP A 54 4.37 13.72 -3.43
C ASP A 54 5.07 13.39 -2.09
N ALA A 55 6.14 12.58 -2.13
CA ALA A 55 6.95 12.32 -0.95
C ALA A 55 7.70 13.58 -0.51
N LEU A 56 8.26 14.34 -1.47
CA LEU A 56 8.95 15.61 -1.18
C LEU A 56 8.01 16.66 -0.59
N VAL A 57 6.76 16.75 -1.08
CA VAL A 57 5.71 17.57 -0.43
C VAL A 57 5.52 17.14 1.02
N THR A 58 5.35 15.84 1.27
CA THR A 58 5.18 15.30 2.64
C THR A 58 6.41 15.60 3.52
N PHE A 59 7.62 15.54 2.96
CA PHE A 59 8.86 15.84 3.70
C PHE A 59 8.91 17.31 4.14
N ARG A 60 8.46 18.25 3.30
CA ARG A 60 8.35 19.67 3.67
C ARG A 60 7.42 19.87 4.87
N TYR A 61 6.24 19.21 4.86
CA TYR A 61 5.34 19.21 6.02
C TYR A 61 5.98 18.61 7.26
N ALA A 62 6.70 17.49 7.12
CA ALA A 62 7.38 16.83 8.25
C ALA A 62 8.50 17.70 8.84
N GLN A 63 9.27 18.39 8.00
CA GLN A 63 10.27 19.34 8.42
C GLN A 63 9.64 20.52 9.18
N ASN A 64 8.59 21.12 8.63
CA ASN A 64 7.88 22.24 9.27
C ASN A 64 7.26 21.85 10.62
N ILE A 65 6.76 20.63 10.76
CA ILE A 65 6.30 20.09 12.07
C ILE A 65 7.47 20.05 13.06
N ALA A 66 8.62 19.52 12.65
CA ALA A 66 9.79 19.38 13.52
C ALA A 66 10.42 20.74 13.88
N ASP A 67 10.37 21.71 12.98
CA ASP A 67 10.87 23.06 13.15
C ASP A 67 9.89 23.98 13.95
N GLY A 68 8.72 23.45 14.36
CA GLY A 68 7.74 24.15 15.17
C GLY A 68 6.76 25.04 14.37
N ASN A 69 6.83 25.04 13.03
CA ASN A 69 5.91 25.79 12.16
C ASN A 69 4.52 25.12 12.05
N GLY A 70 4.40 23.89 12.54
CA GLY A 70 3.19 23.06 12.41
C GLY A 70 3.07 22.36 11.06
N PRO A 71 1.95 21.65 10.81
CA PRO A 71 1.74 20.88 9.58
C PRO A 71 1.32 21.80 8.42
N VAL A 72 2.25 22.60 7.93
CA VAL A 72 2.09 23.58 6.85
C VAL A 72 3.14 23.37 5.77
N PHE A 73 2.82 23.70 4.52
CA PHE A 73 3.78 23.66 3.41
C PHE A 73 4.65 24.93 3.42
N ASN A 74 4.00 26.09 3.41
CA ASN A 74 4.63 27.39 3.60
C ASN A 74 4.34 27.86 5.03
N PRO A 75 5.33 28.34 5.79
CA PRO A 75 5.10 28.98 7.08
C PRO A 75 4.09 30.13 6.98
N GLY A 76 3.09 30.12 7.86
CA GLY A 76 2.02 31.12 7.87
C GLY A 76 0.77 30.76 7.03
N GLU A 77 0.82 29.75 6.17
CA GLU A 77 -0.32 29.31 5.34
C GLU A 77 -0.86 27.95 5.85
N ARG A 78 -2.16 27.90 6.20
CA ARG A 78 -2.78 26.66 6.70
C ARG A 78 -3.51 25.92 5.58
N VAL A 79 -2.75 25.28 4.71
CA VAL A 79 -3.27 24.44 3.62
C VAL A 79 -2.95 22.97 3.89
N GLU A 80 -3.94 22.07 3.76
CA GLU A 80 -3.71 20.63 3.82
C GLU A 80 -3.36 20.08 2.43
N GLY A 81 -2.09 20.21 2.04
CA GLY A 81 -1.56 19.74 0.75
C GLY A 81 -1.14 18.27 0.74
N TYR A 82 -1.56 17.48 1.71
CA TYR A 82 -1.28 16.05 1.80
C TYR A 82 -2.56 15.26 2.09
N THR A 83 -2.59 14.00 1.68
CA THR A 83 -3.69 13.06 1.98
C THR A 83 -3.27 11.95 2.93
N ASN A 84 -1.97 11.88 3.26
CA ASN A 84 -1.29 10.77 3.91
C ASN A 84 -0.90 11.08 5.38
N PHE A 85 -1.86 11.57 6.17
CA PHE A 85 -1.61 12.02 7.55
C PHE A 85 -0.87 11.00 8.42
N SER A 86 -1.25 9.71 8.40
CA SER A 86 -0.57 8.69 9.20
C SER A 86 0.91 8.57 8.81
N TRP A 87 1.20 8.66 7.51
CA TRP A 87 2.56 8.64 7.01
C TRP A 87 3.34 9.88 7.41
N LEU A 88 2.75 11.05 7.25
CA LEU A 88 3.33 12.32 7.67
C LEU A 88 3.75 12.29 9.14
N VAL A 89 2.86 11.87 10.04
CA VAL A 89 3.18 11.76 11.48
C VAL A 89 4.29 10.75 11.73
N LEU A 90 4.22 9.59 11.08
CA LEU A 90 5.22 8.52 11.23
C LEU A 90 6.63 9.01 10.84
N VAL A 91 6.75 9.82 9.78
CA VAL A 91 8.03 10.34 9.28
C VAL A 91 8.48 11.58 10.07
N ALA A 92 7.56 12.42 10.52
CA ALA A 92 7.87 13.63 11.29
C ALA A 92 8.38 13.33 12.70
N LEU A 93 7.84 12.29 13.36
CA LEU A 93 8.20 11.95 14.74
C LEU A 93 9.70 11.70 14.97
N PRO A 94 10.41 10.85 14.17
CA PRO A 94 11.85 10.64 14.33
C PRO A 94 12.66 11.92 14.10
N ARG A 95 12.23 12.78 13.18
CA ARG A 95 12.85 14.10 12.96
C ARG A 95 12.69 14.99 14.17
N ALA A 96 11.48 15.12 14.71
CA ALA A 96 11.19 15.97 15.87
C ALA A 96 11.85 15.46 17.16
N ALA A 97 11.92 14.12 17.34
CA ALA A 97 12.46 13.54 18.57
C ALA A 97 13.98 13.37 18.58
N PHE A 98 14.58 13.06 17.43
CA PHE A 98 16.00 12.65 17.34
C PHE A 98 16.79 13.40 16.26
N GLY A 99 16.18 14.36 15.54
CA GLY A 99 16.82 15.04 14.43
C GLY A 99 17.10 14.16 13.21
N ALA A 100 16.43 12.99 13.10
CA ALA A 100 16.65 12.06 12.00
C ALA A 100 16.34 12.71 10.64
N ASP A 101 17.09 12.30 9.60
CA ASP A 101 16.80 12.77 8.25
C ASP A 101 15.46 12.23 7.75
N VAL A 102 14.56 13.13 7.32
CA VAL A 102 13.18 12.82 6.91
C VAL A 102 13.16 11.88 5.71
N ARG A 103 14.03 12.14 4.71
CA ARG A 103 14.12 11.33 3.50
C ARG A 103 14.55 9.89 3.81
N THR A 104 15.63 9.74 4.57
CA THR A 104 16.13 8.42 4.99
C THR A 104 15.10 7.67 5.81
N THR A 105 14.44 8.34 6.76
CA THR A 105 13.38 7.76 7.59
C THR A 105 12.23 7.23 6.74
N ALA A 106 11.74 8.02 5.79
CA ALA A 106 10.65 7.65 4.92
C ALA A 106 11.00 6.46 4.03
N VAL A 107 12.20 6.45 3.43
CA VAL A 107 12.67 5.32 2.60
C VAL A 107 12.79 4.05 3.42
N VAL A 108 13.38 4.10 4.62
CA VAL A 108 13.51 2.92 5.49
C VAL A 108 12.13 2.39 5.89
N PHE A 109 11.21 3.24 6.31
CA PHE A 109 9.86 2.81 6.68
C PHE A 109 9.06 2.26 5.49
N GLY A 110 9.23 2.85 4.30
CA GLY A 110 8.63 2.34 3.06
C GLY A 110 9.13 0.94 2.72
N VAL A 111 10.45 0.72 2.75
CA VAL A 111 11.07 -0.60 2.53
C VAL A 111 10.55 -1.62 3.55
N LEU A 112 10.54 -1.28 4.84
CA LEU A 112 10.05 -2.18 5.88
C LEU A 112 8.56 -2.51 5.70
N ALA A 113 7.74 -1.53 5.32
CA ALA A 113 6.32 -1.75 5.03
C ALA A 113 6.12 -2.68 3.82
N ALA A 114 6.90 -2.51 2.75
CA ALA A 114 6.84 -3.38 1.57
C ALA A 114 7.27 -4.82 1.90
N LEU A 115 8.32 -5.01 2.69
CA LEU A 115 8.71 -6.33 3.20
C LEU A 115 7.63 -6.91 4.13
N GLY A 116 6.99 -6.07 4.93
CA GLY A 116 5.83 -6.43 5.75
C GLY A 116 4.66 -6.95 4.91
N CYS A 117 4.39 -6.36 3.73
CA CYS A 117 3.37 -6.84 2.80
C CYS A 117 3.63 -8.29 2.36
N VAL A 118 4.89 -8.63 2.05
CA VAL A 118 5.29 -9.99 1.66
C VAL A 118 5.01 -10.98 2.79
N LEU A 119 5.38 -10.64 4.03
CA LEU A 119 5.13 -11.50 5.20
C LEU A 119 3.64 -11.64 5.52
N VAL A 120 2.90 -10.52 5.52
CA VAL A 120 1.46 -10.56 5.83
C VAL A 120 0.69 -11.34 4.76
N SER A 121 1.07 -11.25 3.49
CA SER A 121 0.48 -12.07 2.41
C SER A 121 0.65 -13.56 2.68
N CYS A 122 1.84 -13.99 3.14
CA CYS A 122 2.09 -15.37 3.56
C CYS A 122 1.16 -15.79 4.72
N PHE A 123 1.10 -14.99 5.77
CA PHE A 123 0.32 -15.33 6.95
C PHE A 123 -1.18 -15.28 6.69
N LEU A 124 -1.66 -14.31 5.91
CA LEU A 124 -3.07 -14.18 5.54
C LEU A 124 -3.53 -15.37 4.69
N ALA A 125 -2.78 -15.74 3.66
CA ALA A 125 -3.09 -16.91 2.83
C ALA A 125 -3.14 -18.19 3.67
N ASN A 126 -2.15 -18.42 4.52
CA ASN A 126 -2.13 -19.57 5.43
C ASN A 126 -3.29 -19.57 6.42
N ARG A 127 -3.67 -18.39 6.94
CA ARG A 127 -4.83 -18.25 7.84
C ARG A 127 -6.14 -18.62 7.16
N ILE A 128 -6.33 -18.18 5.91
CA ILE A 128 -7.51 -18.51 5.10
C ILE A 128 -7.58 -20.02 4.85
N VAL A 129 -6.45 -20.63 4.45
CA VAL A 129 -6.38 -22.07 4.18
C VAL A 129 -6.64 -22.90 5.44
N ALA A 130 -6.05 -22.49 6.56
CA ALA A 130 -6.26 -23.16 7.86
C ALA A 130 -7.73 -23.06 8.32
N ALA A 131 -8.41 -21.95 8.06
CA ALA A 131 -9.83 -21.78 8.40
C ALA A 131 -10.76 -22.68 7.57
N ALA A 132 -10.32 -23.14 6.40
CA ALA A 132 -11.09 -24.02 5.52
C ALA A 132 -10.72 -25.51 5.67
N ALA A 133 -9.63 -25.81 6.36
CA ALA A 133 -9.14 -27.18 6.50
C ALA A 133 -10.09 -28.02 7.39
N PRO A 134 -10.39 -29.28 7.02
CA PRO A 134 -11.07 -30.22 7.90
C PRO A 134 -10.27 -30.49 9.18
N ASP A 135 -10.96 -30.91 10.25
CA ASP A 135 -10.30 -31.29 11.49
C ASP A 135 -9.28 -32.41 11.25
N GLY A 136 -8.07 -32.25 11.78
CA GLY A 136 -6.97 -33.20 11.60
C GLY A 136 -6.23 -33.09 10.26
N ALA A 137 -6.61 -32.17 9.37
CA ALA A 137 -5.88 -31.96 8.12
C ALA A 137 -4.46 -31.43 8.37
N GLN A 138 -3.51 -31.92 7.59
CA GLN A 138 -2.12 -31.44 7.66
C GLN A 138 -2.02 -29.98 7.19
N PRO A 139 -1.29 -29.10 7.92
CA PRO A 139 -1.04 -27.74 7.47
C PRO A 139 -0.33 -27.71 6.13
N ARG A 140 -0.71 -26.73 5.29
CA ARG A 140 -0.11 -26.53 3.94
C ARG A 140 0.52 -25.12 3.83
N PRO A 141 1.54 -24.82 4.63
CA PRO A 141 2.14 -23.49 4.69
C PRO A 141 2.90 -23.08 3.41
N ALA A 142 3.20 -24.01 2.52
CA ALA A 142 3.75 -23.73 1.18
C ALA A 142 2.86 -22.78 0.38
N ILE A 143 1.53 -22.84 0.56
CA ILE A 143 0.57 -21.96 -0.12
C ILE A 143 0.81 -20.49 0.27
N GLY A 144 1.10 -20.22 1.55
CA GLY A 144 1.48 -18.88 1.99
C GLY A 144 2.80 -18.41 1.37
N VAL A 145 3.77 -19.31 1.18
CA VAL A 145 5.02 -18.96 0.47
C VAL A 145 4.73 -18.57 -0.97
N ALA A 146 3.80 -19.24 -1.67
CA ALA A 146 3.40 -18.84 -3.02
C ALA A 146 2.79 -17.43 -3.03
N ALA A 147 1.93 -17.10 -2.06
CA ALA A 147 1.39 -15.74 -1.92
C ALA A 147 2.50 -14.70 -1.66
N ALA A 148 3.49 -15.03 -0.83
CA ALA A 148 4.64 -14.16 -0.55
C ALA A 148 5.49 -13.92 -1.81
N VAL A 149 5.78 -14.96 -2.57
CA VAL A 149 6.54 -14.91 -3.83
C VAL A 149 5.83 -14.03 -4.85
N LEU A 150 4.52 -14.21 -5.05
CA LEU A 150 3.71 -13.37 -5.92
C LEU A 150 3.68 -11.90 -5.44
N THR A 151 3.52 -11.66 -4.14
CA THR A 151 3.52 -10.29 -3.59
C THR A 151 4.88 -9.62 -3.77
N ALA A 152 5.99 -10.34 -3.54
CA ALA A 152 7.35 -9.84 -3.72
C ALA A 152 7.65 -9.44 -5.18
N SER A 153 6.97 -10.05 -6.15
CA SER A 153 7.11 -9.75 -7.58
C SER A 153 6.26 -8.58 -8.06
N ALA A 154 5.37 -8.03 -7.22
CA ALA A 154 4.49 -6.92 -7.58
C ALA A 154 5.30 -5.65 -7.88
N GLY A 155 5.37 -5.25 -9.16
CA GLY A 155 6.19 -4.12 -9.62
C GLY A 155 5.81 -2.80 -8.94
N GLY A 156 4.52 -2.50 -8.76
CA GLY A 156 4.07 -1.30 -8.05
C GLY A 156 4.57 -1.26 -6.61
N LEU A 157 4.60 -2.41 -5.89
CA LEU A 157 5.15 -2.47 -4.55
C LEU A 157 6.67 -2.26 -4.54
N ALA A 158 7.39 -2.74 -5.56
CA ALA A 158 8.82 -2.53 -5.71
C ALA A 158 9.15 -1.05 -6.00
N VAL A 159 8.42 -0.42 -6.92
CA VAL A 159 8.61 1.00 -7.28
C VAL A 159 8.41 1.91 -6.07
N TYR A 160 7.36 1.68 -5.30
CA TYR A 160 7.04 2.55 -4.17
C TYR A 160 7.73 2.14 -2.86
N GLY A 161 8.35 0.96 -2.77
CA GLY A 161 9.04 0.49 -1.57
C GLY A 161 10.12 1.45 -1.08
N ALA A 162 11.00 1.89 -1.97
CA ALA A 162 12.10 2.80 -1.65
C ALA A 162 11.86 4.24 -2.16
N SER A 163 10.59 4.65 -2.36
CA SER A 163 10.24 5.96 -2.91
C SER A 163 10.00 7.06 -1.86
N GLY A 164 9.98 6.70 -0.58
CA GLY A 164 9.62 7.62 0.49
C GLY A 164 8.12 7.92 0.61
N SER A 165 7.27 7.32 -0.26
CA SER A 165 5.82 7.52 -0.23
C SER A 165 5.10 6.58 0.72
N GLU A 166 3.84 6.89 1.03
CA GLU A 166 2.93 6.15 1.91
C GLU A 166 2.41 4.83 1.33
N VAL A 167 2.59 4.60 0.02
CA VAL A 167 1.95 3.48 -0.70
C VAL A 167 2.23 2.11 -0.07
N PRO A 168 3.47 1.75 0.31
CA PRO A 168 3.73 0.46 0.95
C PRO A 168 3.02 0.31 2.30
N LEU A 169 2.94 1.39 3.09
CA LEU A 169 2.19 1.38 4.35
C LEU A 169 0.70 1.17 4.11
N PHE A 170 0.13 1.82 3.10
CA PHE A 170 -1.28 1.62 2.73
C PHE A 170 -1.57 0.18 2.35
N VAL A 171 -0.75 -0.43 1.47
CA VAL A 171 -0.86 -1.85 1.10
C VAL A 171 -0.77 -2.76 2.33
N LEU A 172 0.18 -2.49 3.23
CA LEU A 172 0.34 -3.24 4.47
C LEU A 172 -0.90 -3.16 5.37
N LEU A 173 -1.48 -1.97 5.53
CA LEU A 173 -2.70 -1.75 6.31
C LEU A 173 -3.91 -2.48 5.70
N VAL A 174 -4.04 -2.50 4.38
CA VAL A 174 -5.09 -3.26 3.67
C VAL A 174 -4.94 -4.75 3.92
N LEU A 175 -3.75 -5.32 3.75
CA LEU A 175 -3.48 -6.74 3.99
C LEU A 175 -3.65 -7.13 5.45
N THR A 176 -3.18 -6.31 6.39
CA THR A 176 -3.32 -6.56 7.84
C THR A 176 -4.77 -6.42 8.29
N THR A 177 -5.57 -5.56 7.66
CA THR A 177 -7.03 -5.53 7.86
C THR A 177 -7.68 -6.86 7.47
N GLY A 178 -7.33 -7.40 6.30
CA GLY A 178 -7.76 -8.73 5.88
C GLY A 178 -7.34 -9.82 6.88
N TYR A 179 -6.10 -9.75 7.39
CA TYR A 179 -5.60 -10.68 8.41
C TYR A 179 -6.35 -10.55 9.75
N ALA A 180 -6.63 -9.33 10.21
CA ALA A 180 -7.38 -9.09 11.44
C ALA A 180 -8.82 -9.65 11.35
N LEU A 181 -9.47 -9.50 10.19
CA LEU A 181 -10.79 -10.10 9.91
C LEU A 181 -10.70 -11.63 9.90
N ALA A 182 -9.69 -12.21 9.25
CA ALA A 182 -9.43 -13.65 9.26
C ALA A 182 -9.14 -14.18 10.66
N ALA A 183 -8.53 -13.37 11.52
CA ALA A 183 -8.24 -13.68 12.92
C ALA A 183 -9.42 -13.38 13.86
N ARG A 184 -10.59 -12.98 13.33
CA ARG A 184 -11.79 -12.61 14.10
C ARG A 184 -11.54 -11.49 15.13
N ARG A 185 -10.72 -10.50 14.78
CA ARG A 185 -10.41 -9.32 15.60
C ARG A 185 -11.00 -8.05 14.99
N PRO A 186 -12.33 -7.85 15.06
CA PRO A 186 -13.01 -6.75 14.37
C PRO A 186 -12.58 -5.37 14.86
N VAL A 187 -12.36 -5.18 16.16
CA VAL A 187 -11.86 -3.90 16.71
C VAL A 187 -10.51 -3.54 16.10
N VAL A 188 -9.57 -4.50 16.04
CA VAL A 188 -8.25 -4.29 15.42
C VAL A 188 -8.40 -3.97 13.93
N ALA A 189 -9.29 -4.65 13.21
CA ALA A 189 -9.57 -4.34 11.82
C ALA A 189 -10.10 -2.91 11.64
N GLY A 190 -10.96 -2.43 12.55
CA GLY A 190 -11.44 -1.04 12.56
C GLY A 190 -10.30 -0.03 12.76
N VAL A 191 -9.40 -0.28 13.72
CA VAL A 191 -8.20 0.57 13.95
C VAL A 191 -7.32 0.60 12.70
N LEU A 192 -7.03 -0.56 12.10
CA LEU A 192 -6.21 -0.64 10.89
C LEU A 192 -6.84 0.11 9.71
N VAL A 193 -8.16 0.03 9.55
CA VAL A 193 -8.88 0.80 8.53
C VAL A 193 -8.82 2.30 8.81
N ALA A 194 -8.91 2.75 10.06
CA ALA A 194 -8.74 4.16 10.39
C ALA A 194 -7.38 4.68 9.93
N PHE A 195 -6.31 3.93 10.22
CA PHE A 195 -4.97 4.28 9.73
C PHE A 195 -4.87 4.16 8.20
N ALA A 196 -5.54 3.21 7.55
CA ALA A 196 -5.58 3.11 6.10
C ALA A 196 -6.25 4.35 5.47
N VAL A 197 -7.39 4.81 6.00
CA VAL A 197 -8.09 6.04 5.58
C VAL A 197 -7.21 7.29 5.78
N MET A 198 -6.48 7.34 6.91
CA MET A 198 -5.56 8.45 7.19
C MET A 198 -4.24 8.35 6.41
N THR A 199 -3.95 7.22 5.76
CA THR A 199 -2.77 7.04 4.90
C THR A 199 -3.12 7.31 3.44
N SER A 200 -4.33 6.93 3.00
CA SER A 200 -4.81 7.17 1.63
C SER A 200 -6.34 7.22 1.62
N PRO A 201 -6.98 8.19 0.96
CA PRO A 201 -8.44 8.32 0.93
C PRO A 201 -9.16 7.07 0.45
N GLU A 202 -8.54 6.28 -0.43
CA GLU A 202 -9.06 5.01 -0.96
C GLU A 202 -9.26 3.96 0.15
N GLY A 203 -8.63 4.14 1.30
CA GLY A 203 -8.86 3.35 2.51
C GLY A 203 -10.31 3.33 2.96
N LEU A 204 -11.10 4.37 2.61
CA LEU A 204 -12.54 4.41 2.87
C LEU A 204 -13.28 3.28 2.14
N VAL A 205 -12.89 2.95 0.91
CA VAL A 205 -13.46 1.84 0.13
C VAL A 205 -13.24 0.52 0.88
N ILE A 206 -12.02 0.30 1.37
CA ILE A 206 -11.67 -0.88 2.17
C ILE A 206 -12.52 -0.93 3.45
N GLY A 207 -12.66 0.23 4.12
CA GLY A 207 -13.44 0.37 5.35
C GLY A 207 -14.91 0.03 5.16
N VAL A 208 -15.53 0.56 4.12
CA VAL A 208 -16.94 0.30 3.79
C VAL A 208 -17.16 -1.17 3.45
N LEU A 209 -16.32 -1.75 2.58
CA LEU A 209 -16.45 -3.15 2.16
C LEU A 209 -16.25 -4.12 3.34
N ALA A 210 -15.26 -3.87 4.21
CA ALA A 210 -15.05 -4.67 5.42
C ALA A 210 -16.23 -4.55 6.41
N GLY A 211 -16.76 -3.34 6.60
CA GLY A 211 -17.94 -3.10 7.43
C GLY A 211 -19.18 -3.82 6.90
N LEU A 212 -19.47 -3.70 5.60
CA LEU A 212 -20.60 -4.40 4.95
C LEU A 212 -20.44 -5.91 5.04
N TRP A 213 -19.23 -6.43 4.89
CA TRP A 213 -18.95 -7.86 5.07
C TRP A 213 -19.27 -8.33 6.50
N LEU A 214 -18.86 -7.57 7.53
CA LEU A 214 -19.17 -7.89 8.94
C LEU A 214 -20.64 -7.82 9.24
N VAL A 215 -21.36 -6.80 8.73
CA VAL A 215 -22.81 -6.69 8.85
C VAL A 215 -23.50 -7.88 8.16
N GLY A 216 -23.11 -8.23 6.95
CA GLY A 216 -23.62 -9.40 6.24
C GLY A 216 -23.37 -10.72 6.97
N ALA A 217 -22.22 -10.85 7.66
CA ALA A 217 -21.93 -12.02 8.48
C ALA A 217 -22.79 -12.06 9.75
N ALA A 218 -23.09 -10.91 10.39
CA ALA A 218 -23.98 -10.79 11.54
C ALA A 218 -25.42 -11.10 11.17
N LEU A 219 -25.93 -10.56 10.05
CA LEU A 219 -27.27 -10.87 9.52
C LEU A 219 -27.46 -12.36 9.25
N LYS A 220 -26.43 -13.04 8.76
CA LYS A 220 -26.43 -14.50 8.55
C LYS A 220 -26.16 -15.30 9.83
N ARG A 221 -26.16 -14.64 11.00
CA ARG A 221 -25.87 -15.21 12.33
C ARG A 221 -24.54 -15.98 12.44
N LYS A 222 -23.56 -15.64 11.58
CA LYS A 222 -22.20 -16.20 11.61
C LYS A 222 -21.28 -15.47 12.59
N HIS A 223 -21.57 -14.20 12.85
CA HIS A 223 -20.90 -13.35 13.82
C HIS A 223 -21.93 -12.70 14.75
N SER A 224 -21.51 -12.38 15.96
CA SER A 224 -22.28 -11.53 16.86
C SER A 224 -22.38 -10.09 16.30
N TRP A 225 -23.46 -9.38 16.59
CA TRP A 225 -23.60 -7.95 16.29
C TRP A 225 -22.54 -7.06 16.95
N TRP A 226 -21.87 -7.56 17.99
CA TRP A 226 -20.71 -6.88 18.57
C TRP A 226 -19.51 -6.81 17.64
N ALA A 227 -19.41 -7.64 16.60
CA ALA A 227 -18.33 -7.58 15.65
C ALA A 227 -18.37 -6.32 14.77
N PRO A 228 -19.47 -5.99 14.03
CA PRO A 228 -19.55 -4.72 13.30
C PRO A 228 -19.53 -3.51 14.24
N VAL A 229 -20.11 -3.58 15.44
CA VAL A 229 -20.05 -2.49 16.42
C VAL A 229 -18.60 -2.23 16.87
N GLY A 230 -17.88 -3.26 17.28
CA GLY A 230 -16.48 -3.14 17.68
C GLY A 230 -15.58 -2.66 16.55
N TYR A 231 -15.86 -3.08 15.31
CA TYR A 231 -15.16 -2.58 14.13
C TYR A 231 -15.34 -1.07 13.94
N VAL A 232 -16.59 -0.59 14.01
CA VAL A 232 -16.89 0.84 13.89
C VAL A 232 -16.27 1.62 15.04
N GLN A 233 -16.35 1.14 16.28
CA GLN A 233 -15.71 1.77 17.43
C GLN A 233 -14.20 1.89 17.24
N GLY A 234 -13.53 0.80 16.81
CA GLY A 234 -12.09 0.81 16.54
C GLY A 234 -11.70 1.84 15.49
N ALA A 235 -12.52 2.03 14.45
CA ALA A 235 -12.29 3.05 13.43
C ALA A 235 -12.55 4.48 13.96
N LEU A 236 -13.65 4.72 14.63
CA LEU A 236 -14.09 6.06 15.03
C LEU A 236 -13.20 6.67 16.12
N VAL A 237 -12.57 5.86 16.99
CA VAL A 237 -11.64 6.34 18.03
C VAL A 237 -10.50 7.18 17.43
N PHE A 238 -10.05 6.87 16.23
CA PHE A 238 -8.98 7.62 15.55
C PHE A 238 -9.51 8.60 14.50
N LEU A 239 -10.57 8.25 13.79
CA LEU A 239 -11.11 9.10 12.71
C LEU A 239 -11.80 10.34 13.25
N ILE A 240 -12.57 10.25 14.36
CA ILE A 240 -13.29 11.41 14.90
C ILE A 240 -12.32 12.50 15.36
N PRO A 241 -11.30 12.23 16.23
CA PRO A 241 -10.33 13.24 16.62
C PRO A 241 -9.59 13.85 15.43
N ARG A 242 -9.23 13.01 14.44
CA ARG A 242 -8.54 13.48 13.22
C ARG A 242 -9.42 14.44 12.40
N LEU A 243 -10.69 14.10 12.19
CA LEU A 243 -11.62 14.95 11.44
C LEU A 243 -11.96 16.24 12.20
N ALA A 244 -12.13 16.18 13.51
CA ALA A 244 -12.36 17.35 14.35
C ALA A 244 -11.16 18.31 14.30
N TRP A 245 -9.93 17.76 14.44
CA TRP A 245 -8.72 18.56 14.33
C TRP A 245 -8.56 19.17 12.92
N ARG A 246 -8.82 18.41 11.85
CA ARG A 246 -8.79 18.92 10.46
C ARG A 246 -9.73 20.10 10.29
N ALA A 247 -11.00 19.95 10.73
CA ALA A 247 -12.01 20.99 10.61
C ALA A 247 -11.66 22.27 11.37
N THR A 248 -10.98 22.17 12.51
CA THR A 248 -10.56 23.34 13.31
C THR A 248 -9.28 23.99 12.81
N PHE A 249 -8.31 23.20 12.35
CA PHE A 249 -6.99 23.71 11.95
C PHE A 249 -6.97 24.22 10.50
N TYR A 250 -7.48 23.41 9.54
CA TYR A 250 -7.52 23.77 8.11
C TYR A 250 -8.83 24.41 7.67
N GLN A 251 -9.89 24.34 8.49
CA GLN A 251 -11.22 24.88 8.20
C GLN A 251 -11.92 24.26 6.97
N HIS A 252 -11.41 23.12 6.48
CA HIS A 252 -11.95 22.37 5.34
C HIS A 252 -12.07 20.89 5.67
N PHE A 253 -13.08 20.23 5.05
CA PHE A 253 -13.28 18.77 5.22
C PHE A 253 -12.46 17.92 4.25
N LEU A 254 -12.09 18.48 3.09
CA LEU A 254 -11.28 17.77 2.09
C LEU A 254 -9.92 18.44 1.98
N PRO A 255 -8.82 17.65 1.94
CA PRO A 255 -7.49 18.18 1.66
C PRO A 255 -7.43 18.71 0.21
N ALA A 256 -6.58 19.71 -0.03
CA ALA A 256 -6.45 20.38 -1.32
C ALA A 256 -6.20 19.41 -2.50
N PRO A 257 -5.30 18.40 -2.41
CA PRO A 257 -5.10 17.45 -3.51
C PRO A 257 -6.35 16.63 -3.87
N LEU A 258 -7.17 16.30 -2.86
CA LEU A 258 -8.41 15.57 -3.11
C LEU A 258 -9.50 16.48 -3.67
N ALA A 259 -9.57 17.73 -3.22
CA ALA A 259 -10.49 18.73 -3.77
C ALA A 259 -10.19 18.98 -5.26
N ALA A 260 -8.91 19.17 -5.63
CA ALA A 260 -8.48 19.31 -7.01
C ALA A 260 -8.85 18.08 -7.87
N LYS A 261 -8.63 16.85 -7.37
CA LYS A 261 -8.98 15.61 -8.09
C LYS A 261 -10.48 15.38 -8.25
N LEU A 262 -11.29 15.80 -7.28
CA LEU A 262 -12.75 15.62 -7.32
C LEU A 262 -13.46 16.75 -8.07
N GLY A 263 -12.77 17.79 -8.50
CA GLY A 263 -13.29 18.85 -9.35
C GLY A 263 -13.68 18.32 -10.74
N GLY A 264 -14.37 19.15 -11.52
CA GLY A 264 -14.88 18.78 -12.83
C GLY A 264 -16.07 17.79 -12.77
N THR A 265 -16.50 17.33 -13.93
CA THR A 265 -17.62 16.40 -14.08
C THR A 265 -17.20 14.94 -13.84
N LEU A 266 -18.16 14.09 -13.45
CA LEU A 266 -17.91 12.66 -13.35
C LEU A 266 -17.46 12.04 -14.68
N GLY A 267 -18.01 12.54 -15.82
CA GLY A 267 -17.64 12.07 -17.15
C GLY A 267 -16.17 12.32 -17.47
N GLU A 268 -15.67 13.52 -17.19
CA GLU A 268 -14.26 13.88 -17.36
C GLU A 268 -13.33 12.99 -16.52
N ARG A 269 -13.68 12.81 -15.26
CA ARG A 269 -12.90 11.93 -14.36
C ARG A 269 -12.86 10.48 -14.84
N VAL A 270 -14.00 9.93 -15.27
CA VAL A 270 -14.04 8.57 -15.82
C VAL A 270 -13.25 8.48 -17.13
N ALA A 271 -13.34 9.49 -17.99
CA ALA A 271 -12.56 9.54 -19.24
C ALA A 271 -11.04 9.58 -18.98
N ALA A 272 -10.59 10.28 -17.96
CA ALA A 272 -9.18 10.30 -17.53
C ALA A 272 -8.76 9.01 -16.81
N GLY A 273 -9.63 8.45 -15.96
CA GLY A 273 -9.34 7.26 -15.16
C GLY A 273 -9.37 5.94 -15.93
N TRP A 274 -10.11 5.87 -17.04
CA TRP A 274 -10.19 4.66 -17.85
C TRP A 274 -8.86 4.26 -18.52
N PRO A 275 -8.10 5.17 -19.18
CA PRO A 275 -6.75 4.88 -19.66
C PRO A 275 -5.80 4.43 -18.55
N TYR A 276 -5.91 5.00 -17.36
CA TYR A 276 -5.13 4.61 -16.20
C TYR A 276 -5.39 3.14 -15.80
N LEU A 277 -6.66 2.73 -15.71
CA LEU A 277 -7.02 1.34 -15.41
C LEU A 277 -6.64 0.40 -16.55
N SER A 278 -6.90 0.76 -17.81
CA SER A 278 -6.57 -0.10 -18.96
C SER A 278 -5.07 -0.31 -19.13
N GLY A 279 -4.25 0.72 -18.88
CA GLY A 279 -2.79 0.57 -18.83
C GLY A 279 -2.33 -0.38 -17.74
N PHE A 280 -2.91 -0.29 -16.54
CA PHE A 280 -2.65 -1.25 -15.47
C PHE A 280 -3.03 -2.68 -15.85
N VAL A 281 -4.20 -2.88 -16.44
CA VAL A 281 -4.67 -4.20 -16.89
C VAL A 281 -3.69 -4.80 -17.89
N LEU A 282 -3.20 -4.03 -18.85
CA LEU A 282 -2.23 -4.48 -19.84
C LEU A 282 -0.87 -4.85 -19.21
N ALA A 283 -0.43 -4.10 -18.20
CA ALA A 283 0.84 -4.37 -17.53
C ALA A 283 0.77 -5.54 -16.53
N HIS A 284 -0.41 -5.79 -15.92
CA HIS A 284 -0.55 -6.76 -14.82
C HIS A 284 -1.46 -7.94 -15.17
N GLN A 285 -1.55 -8.33 -16.46
CA GLN A 285 -2.42 -9.41 -16.97
C GLN A 285 -2.28 -10.71 -16.15
N GLY A 286 -1.05 -11.08 -15.75
CA GLY A 286 -0.80 -12.31 -14.99
C GLY A 286 -1.55 -12.36 -13.65
N PHE A 287 -1.55 -11.28 -12.88
CA PHE A 287 -2.29 -11.20 -11.61
C PHE A 287 -3.79 -11.19 -11.81
N LEU A 288 -4.27 -10.50 -12.85
CA LEU A 288 -5.70 -10.42 -13.16
C LEU A 288 -6.24 -11.75 -13.64
N LEU A 289 -5.52 -12.45 -14.52
CA LEU A 289 -5.88 -13.81 -14.96
C LEU A 289 -5.87 -14.78 -13.80
N LEU A 290 -4.86 -14.74 -12.94
CA LEU A 290 -4.79 -15.58 -11.75
C LEU A 290 -6.00 -15.34 -10.83
N GLY A 291 -6.34 -14.06 -10.58
CA GLY A 291 -7.52 -13.68 -9.80
C GLY A 291 -8.83 -14.14 -10.45
N LEU A 292 -8.97 -13.96 -11.77
CA LEU A 292 -10.15 -14.41 -12.52
C LEU A 292 -10.33 -15.92 -12.45
N VAL A 293 -9.27 -16.70 -12.70
CA VAL A 293 -9.30 -18.16 -12.61
C VAL A 293 -9.68 -18.61 -11.20
N ALA A 294 -9.13 -17.97 -10.16
CA ALA A 294 -9.48 -18.26 -8.79
C ALA A 294 -10.96 -17.96 -8.48
N ALA A 295 -11.46 -16.80 -8.92
CA ALA A 295 -12.87 -16.42 -8.74
C ALA A 295 -13.82 -17.38 -9.46
N VAL A 296 -13.55 -17.71 -10.74
CA VAL A 296 -14.33 -18.68 -11.52
C VAL A 296 -14.33 -20.07 -10.85
N ALA A 297 -13.18 -20.55 -10.40
CA ALA A 297 -13.09 -21.83 -9.69
C ALA A 297 -13.90 -21.86 -8.39
N LEU A 298 -13.92 -20.74 -7.63
CA LEU A 298 -14.77 -20.61 -6.44
C LEU A 298 -16.26 -20.61 -6.78
N VAL A 299 -16.67 -20.03 -7.91
CA VAL A 299 -18.07 -20.05 -8.38
C VAL A 299 -18.48 -21.45 -8.80
N LEU A 300 -17.70 -22.09 -9.68
CA LEU A 300 -18.03 -23.39 -10.24
C LEU A 300 -18.19 -24.48 -9.17
N ARG A 301 -17.36 -24.45 -8.12
CA ARG A 301 -17.48 -25.39 -7.01
C ARG A 301 -18.56 -25.06 -5.97
N ARG A 302 -19.32 -23.98 -6.16
CA ARG A 302 -20.53 -23.71 -5.36
C ARG A 302 -21.72 -24.60 -5.72
N THR A 303 -21.72 -25.19 -6.90
CA THR A 303 -22.88 -25.87 -7.51
C THR A 303 -23.00 -27.36 -7.15
N GLU A 304 -22.06 -27.94 -6.41
CA GLU A 304 -22.28 -29.30 -5.87
C GLU A 304 -23.00 -29.18 -4.51
N PRO A 305 -24.32 -29.44 -4.42
CA PRO A 305 -24.98 -29.59 -3.14
C PRO A 305 -24.35 -30.79 -2.42
N ALA A 306 -23.97 -30.63 -1.17
CA ALA A 306 -23.63 -31.76 -0.32
C ALA A 306 -24.85 -32.68 -0.28
N VAL A 307 -24.82 -33.73 -1.03
CA VAL A 307 -25.78 -34.85 -0.90
C VAL A 307 -25.51 -35.40 0.49
N ARG A 308 -26.30 -34.94 1.47
CA ARG A 308 -26.41 -35.56 2.78
C ARG A 308 -26.94 -36.97 2.54
N GLY A 309 -26.05 -37.91 2.43
CA GLY A 309 -26.34 -39.32 2.52
C GLY A 309 -26.73 -39.66 3.96
N SER A 310 -27.95 -39.30 4.35
CA SER A 310 -28.62 -39.96 5.46
C SER A 310 -29.12 -41.32 5.01
N ARG A 311 -28.21 -42.27 4.79
CA ARG A 311 -28.57 -43.66 4.95
C ARG A 311 -28.33 -44.00 6.42
N ALA A 312 -29.38 -43.82 7.20
CA ALA A 312 -29.53 -44.56 8.43
C ALA A 312 -29.44 -46.05 8.02
N ALA A 313 -28.39 -46.72 8.42
CA ALA A 313 -28.30 -48.16 8.38
C ALA A 313 -29.32 -48.68 9.38
N GLU A 314 -30.48 -49.06 8.89
CA GLU A 314 -31.38 -49.99 9.61
C GLU A 314 -30.60 -51.29 9.80
N SER A 315 -30.16 -51.54 11.03
CA SER A 315 -29.66 -52.84 11.47
C SER A 315 -30.85 -53.68 11.92
N PRO A 316 -31.10 -54.86 11.30
CA PRO A 316 -32.19 -55.70 11.75
C PRO A 316 -31.84 -56.32 13.10
N ALA A 317 -32.74 -56.08 14.08
CA ALA A 317 -32.74 -56.76 15.38
C ALA A 317 -32.81 -58.27 15.18
N ARG A 318 -31.82 -59.01 15.65
CA ARG A 318 -31.95 -60.45 15.98
C ARG A 318 -31.81 -60.62 17.48
N GLY A 319 -32.90 -61.02 18.07
CA GLY A 319 -32.96 -61.39 19.49
C GLY A 319 -32.15 -62.65 19.79
N GLY A 320 -31.67 -62.71 21.01
CA GLY A 320 -30.99 -63.86 21.59
C GLY A 320 -30.86 -63.68 23.12
N THR A 321 -31.77 -64.31 23.84
CA THR A 321 -31.79 -64.49 25.29
C THR A 321 -30.65 -65.37 25.80
N ALA A 322 -30.00 -65.02 26.95
CA ALA A 322 -29.63 -65.91 28.07
C ALA A 322 -28.70 -65.20 29.06
N ALA A 323 -29.22 -65.00 30.26
CA ALA A 323 -28.90 -65.67 31.55
C ALA A 323 -27.60 -65.15 32.28
N VAL A 324 -27.83 -64.35 33.28
CA VAL A 324 -27.70 -64.53 34.78
C VAL A 324 -26.48 -65.26 35.30
N ARG A 325 -25.78 -64.59 36.21
CA ARG A 325 -24.99 -64.90 37.44
C ARG A 325 -23.66 -64.17 37.42
N GLY A 326 -23.22 -63.56 38.48
CA GLY A 326 -23.46 -63.59 39.92
C GLY A 326 -22.45 -62.68 40.60
N SER A 327 -22.87 -62.15 41.67
CA SER A 327 -22.24 -61.38 42.71
C SER A 327 -20.80 -61.66 43.07
N ARG A 328 -20.05 -60.60 43.48
CA ARG A 328 -19.37 -60.55 44.79
C ARG A 328 -18.87 -59.16 45.09
N GLU A 329 -19.33 -58.69 46.23
CA GLU A 329 -18.79 -57.59 47.05
C GLU A 329 -17.40 -57.92 47.59
N ALA A 330 -16.55 -56.94 47.78
CA ALA A 330 -15.55 -56.93 48.84
C ALA A 330 -15.17 -55.47 49.21
N GLU A 331 -15.34 -55.21 50.48
CA GLU A 331 -15.09 -54.02 51.28
C GLU A 331 -13.59 -53.69 51.45
N PRO A 332 -13.25 -52.46 51.99
CA PRO A 332 -11.88 -51.95 52.08
C PRO A 332 -11.22 -52.25 53.41
N PRO A 333 -9.93 -52.03 53.60
CA PRO A 333 -9.38 -51.73 54.89
C PRO A 333 -8.69 -50.39 55.04
N ALA A 334 -8.69 -50.00 56.31
CA ALA A 334 -8.43 -48.72 56.94
C ALA A 334 -6.94 -48.39 57.17
N ARG A 335 -6.73 -47.10 57.43
CA ARG A 335 -5.80 -46.43 58.38
C ARG A 335 -4.37 -46.86 58.49
N GLY A 336 -3.48 -45.83 58.42
CA GLY A 336 -2.14 -45.84 59.00
C GLY A 336 -1.32 -44.60 58.71
N GLU A 337 -1.28 -43.69 59.66
CA GLU A 337 -0.20 -42.86 60.17
C GLU A 337 0.51 -41.78 59.34
N ALA A 338 0.60 -40.66 60.02
CA ALA A 338 1.26 -39.40 59.64
C ALA A 338 2.81 -39.54 59.80
N VAL A 339 3.52 -38.93 58.84
CA VAL A 339 4.90 -38.47 59.06
C VAL A 339 5.01 -37.04 58.49
N VAL A 340 5.46 -36.16 59.40
CA VAL A 340 5.81 -34.77 59.18
C VAL A 340 7.09 -34.70 58.32
N GLY A 341 7.09 -33.88 57.25
CA GLY A 341 8.31 -33.63 56.45
C GLY A 341 8.17 -32.51 55.49
N THR A 342 8.68 -31.35 55.88
CA THR A 342 9.25 -30.23 55.10
C THR A 342 8.58 -29.75 53.81
N ALA A 343 8.18 -28.50 53.87
CA ALA A 343 7.71 -27.66 52.76
C ALA A 343 8.71 -27.57 51.61
N ALA A 344 8.30 -28.02 50.43
CA ALA A 344 8.87 -27.62 49.16
C ALA A 344 7.73 -27.07 48.32
N PHE A 345 7.87 -25.82 47.94
CA PHE A 345 7.00 -25.15 46.98
C PHE A 345 6.89 -25.99 45.69
N ARG A 346 5.79 -26.65 45.50
CA ARG A 346 5.43 -27.28 44.24
C ARG A 346 4.02 -26.87 43.83
N GLY A 347 3.98 -26.10 42.72
CA GLY A 347 2.90 -26.17 41.77
C GLY A 347 1.58 -25.60 42.25
N ALA A 348 1.38 -24.29 42.06
CA ALA A 348 0.06 -23.78 41.85
C ALA A 348 -0.57 -24.62 40.72
N ARG A 349 -1.55 -25.46 41.08
CA ARG A 349 -2.50 -25.99 40.09
C ARG A 349 -3.06 -24.76 39.39
N VAL A 350 -2.63 -24.53 38.15
CA VAL A 350 -3.37 -23.69 37.23
C VAL A 350 -4.75 -24.34 37.16
N VAL A 351 -5.71 -23.69 37.79
CA VAL A 351 -7.13 -23.93 37.52
C VAL A 351 -7.25 -23.68 36.03
N GLU A 352 -7.37 -24.73 35.25
CA GLU A 352 -7.73 -24.64 33.84
C GLU A 352 -9.09 -23.95 33.80
N SER A 353 -9.03 -22.65 33.52
CA SER A 353 -10.19 -21.85 33.21
C SER A 353 -10.89 -22.52 32.04
N PRO A 354 -12.19 -22.75 32.07
CA PRO A 354 -12.95 -23.32 30.93
C PRO A 354 -13.08 -22.37 29.75
N ALA A 355 -12.18 -21.39 29.61
CA ALA A 355 -12.09 -20.46 28.50
C ALA A 355 -11.28 -20.96 27.29
N ARG A 356 -10.93 -22.24 27.23
CA ARG A 356 -10.30 -22.87 26.05
C ARG A 356 -11.29 -23.60 25.12
N GLY A 357 -12.59 -23.38 25.32
CA GLY A 357 -13.67 -24.07 24.60
C GLY A 357 -14.11 -23.48 23.27
N ASP A 358 -13.64 -22.32 22.82
CA ASP A 358 -14.12 -21.70 21.59
C ASP A 358 -12.99 -21.24 20.63
N ALA A 359 -12.03 -22.10 20.39
CA ALA A 359 -11.33 -22.06 19.10
C ALA A 359 -12.30 -22.57 18.02
N VAL A 360 -13.33 -21.78 17.71
CA VAL A 360 -14.25 -22.07 16.62
C VAL A 360 -13.42 -22.12 15.35
N VAL A 361 -13.16 -23.33 14.86
CA VAL A 361 -12.56 -23.60 13.56
C VAL A 361 -13.39 -22.84 12.54
N GLY A 362 -12.78 -21.87 11.84
CA GLY A 362 -13.45 -21.13 10.77
C GLY A 362 -13.97 -22.11 9.74
N THR A 363 -15.21 -21.97 9.32
CA THR A 363 -15.78 -22.89 8.34
C THR A 363 -15.25 -22.55 6.94
N ALA A 364 -15.17 -23.56 6.03
CA ALA A 364 -14.82 -23.34 4.62
C ALA A 364 -15.69 -22.23 3.98
N VAL A 365 -16.93 -22.05 4.45
CA VAL A 365 -17.85 -21.00 4.02
C VAL A 365 -17.34 -19.60 4.42
N GLU A 366 -16.75 -19.47 5.61
CA GLU A 366 -16.17 -18.19 6.06
C GLU A 366 -14.90 -17.87 5.30
N ALA A 367 -14.02 -18.85 5.08
CA ALA A 367 -12.83 -18.71 4.26
C ALA A 367 -13.18 -18.23 2.83
N ARG A 368 -14.20 -18.82 2.21
CA ARG A 368 -14.72 -18.39 0.89
C ARG A 368 -15.31 -16.98 0.95
N ALA A 369 -16.04 -16.62 2.01
CA ALA A 369 -16.59 -15.29 2.16
C ALA A 369 -15.48 -14.22 2.30
N LEU A 370 -14.39 -14.55 2.98
CA LEU A 370 -13.23 -13.66 3.10
C LEU A 370 -12.49 -13.51 1.76
N LEU A 371 -12.35 -14.59 0.98
CA LEU A 371 -11.78 -14.50 -0.37
C LEU A 371 -12.59 -13.58 -1.27
N TRP A 372 -13.93 -13.66 -1.21
CA TRP A 372 -14.81 -12.72 -1.93
C TRP A 372 -14.66 -11.29 -1.46
N LEU A 373 -14.41 -11.06 -0.17
CA LEU A 373 -14.10 -9.73 0.34
C LEU A 373 -12.80 -9.19 -0.28
N LEU A 374 -11.72 -10.00 -0.37
CA LEU A 374 -10.47 -9.57 -1.01
C LEU A 374 -10.67 -9.20 -2.48
N PHE A 375 -11.46 -9.98 -3.23
CA PHE A 375 -11.83 -9.63 -4.60
C PHE A 375 -12.65 -8.36 -4.67
N ALA A 376 -13.60 -8.16 -3.75
CA ALA A 376 -14.40 -6.94 -3.68
C ALA A 376 -13.54 -5.72 -3.34
N MET A 377 -12.56 -5.85 -2.44
CA MET A 377 -11.60 -4.79 -2.14
C MET A 377 -10.76 -4.42 -3.36
N ALA A 378 -10.25 -5.40 -4.11
CA ALA A 378 -9.50 -5.15 -5.34
C ALA A 378 -10.38 -4.45 -6.40
N ALA A 379 -11.60 -4.93 -6.63
CA ALA A 379 -12.54 -4.31 -7.57
C ALA A 379 -12.97 -2.90 -7.13
N GLY A 380 -13.21 -2.70 -5.84
CA GLY A 380 -13.58 -1.40 -5.28
C GLY A 380 -12.46 -0.36 -5.43
N LEU A 381 -11.20 -0.75 -5.21
CA LEU A 381 -10.04 0.12 -5.45
C LEU A 381 -9.87 0.45 -6.94
N ALA A 382 -10.08 -0.53 -7.84
CA ALA A 382 -10.04 -0.29 -9.28
C ALA A 382 -11.14 0.70 -9.71
N ALA A 383 -12.36 0.54 -9.19
CA ALA A 383 -13.46 1.47 -9.44
C ALA A 383 -13.17 2.87 -8.89
N ALA A 384 -12.64 2.97 -7.66
CA ALA A 384 -12.25 4.24 -7.06
C ALA A 384 -11.19 4.97 -7.90
N ALA A 385 -10.16 4.25 -8.38
CA ALA A 385 -9.12 4.84 -9.23
C ALA A 385 -9.70 5.45 -10.52
N VAL A 386 -10.70 4.81 -11.14
CA VAL A 386 -11.38 5.34 -12.32
C VAL A 386 -12.23 6.57 -11.95
N LEU A 387 -12.98 6.50 -10.83
CA LEU A 387 -13.90 7.56 -10.42
C LEU A 387 -13.19 8.85 -9.98
N ILE A 388 -11.95 8.76 -9.52
CA ILE A 388 -11.13 9.93 -9.19
C ILE A 388 -10.22 10.40 -10.33
N GLY A 389 -10.30 9.81 -11.52
CA GLY A 389 -9.55 10.24 -12.69
C GLY A 389 -8.14 9.65 -12.82
N GLY A 390 -7.79 8.63 -12.02
CA GLY A 390 -6.46 8.04 -12.04
C GLY A 390 -5.41 8.89 -11.30
N ASP A 391 -4.14 8.71 -11.68
CA ASP A 391 -3.00 9.41 -11.08
C ASP A 391 -1.87 9.53 -12.12
N PRO A 392 -1.23 10.71 -12.29
CA PRO A 392 -0.17 10.89 -13.27
C PRO A 392 1.15 10.23 -12.86
N GLY A 393 1.29 9.81 -11.60
CA GLY A 393 2.49 9.16 -11.08
C GLY A 393 2.83 7.86 -11.80
N PRO A 394 4.10 7.41 -11.75
CA PRO A 394 4.53 6.18 -12.40
C PRO A 394 3.86 4.95 -11.77
N SER A 395 3.79 3.86 -12.52
CA SER A 395 3.48 2.51 -11.99
C SER A 395 2.14 2.37 -11.27
N TRP A 396 1.12 3.15 -11.64
CA TRP A 396 -0.27 3.01 -11.17
C TRP A 396 -0.43 2.96 -9.64
N ARG A 397 0.02 4.00 -8.95
CA ARG A 397 0.05 4.13 -7.49
C ARG A 397 -1.24 3.68 -6.79
N LEU A 398 -2.40 4.15 -7.27
CA LEU A 398 -3.71 3.86 -6.67
C LEU A 398 -4.09 2.37 -6.75
N LEU A 399 -3.50 1.64 -7.70
CA LEU A 399 -3.75 0.22 -7.94
C LEU A 399 -2.66 -0.70 -7.35
N ALA A 400 -1.67 -0.14 -6.66
CA ALA A 400 -0.59 -0.91 -6.02
C ALA A 400 -1.08 -2.03 -5.05
N PRO A 401 -2.22 -1.90 -4.33
CA PRO A 401 -2.75 -2.98 -3.50
C PRO A 401 -3.32 -4.18 -4.27
N LEU A 402 -3.67 -4.03 -5.57
CA LEU A 402 -4.36 -5.08 -6.32
C LEU A 402 -3.52 -6.36 -6.48
N PRO A 403 -2.26 -6.32 -6.96
CA PRO A 403 -1.46 -7.52 -7.12
C PRO A 403 -1.30 -8.32 -5.80
N PRO A 404 -0.96 -7.73 -4.64
CA PRO A 404 -0.93 -8.45 -3.36
C PRO A 404 -2.27 -9.04 -2.94
N LEU A 405 -3.39 -8.31 -3.10
CA LEU A 405 -4.73 -8.82 -2.79
C LEU A 405 -5.09 -10.02 -3.66
N LEU A 406 -4.84 -9.94 -4.97
CA LEU A 406 -5.09 -11.03 -5.92
C LEU A 406 -4.17 -12.23 -5.68
N ALA A 407 -2.90 -12.01 -5.30
CA ALA A 407 -1.98 -13.07 -4.94
C ALA A 407 -2.49 -13.88 -3.73
N VAL A 408 -2.91 -13.19 -2.67
CA VAL A 408 -3.47 -13.83 -1.48
C VAL A 408 -4.80 -14.52 -1.80
N ALA A 409 -5.69 -13.87 -2.55
CA ALA A 409 -6.98 -14.42 -2.91
C ALA A 409 -6.84 -15.69 -3.76
N ALA A 410 -5.93 -15.70 -4.72
CA ALA A 410 -5.68 -16.85 -5.59
C ALA A 410 -5.02 -18.03 -4.84
N ALA A 411 -3.98 -17.76 -4.06
CA ALA A 411 -3.32 -18.77 -3.22
C ALA A 411 -4.31 -19.36 -2.20
N GLY A 412 -5.09 -18.50 -1.53
CA GLY A 412 -6.13 -18.92 -0.58
C GLY A 412 -7.24 -19.73 -1.26
N ALA A 413 -7.72 -19.31 -2.44
CA ALA A 413 -8.72 -20.03 -3.20
C ALA A 413 -8.25 -21.46 -3.57
N TYR A 414 -7.03 -21.57 -4.07
CA TYR A 414 -6.45 -22.89 -4.35
C TYR A 414 -6.43 -23.76 -3.08
N GLY A 415 -5.97 -23.22 -1.94
CA GLY A 415 -5.93 -23.95 -0.68
C GLY A 415 -7.30 -24.43 -0.22
N VAL A 416 -8.31 -23.56 -0.26
CA VAL A 416 -9.71 -23.88 0.10
C VAL A 416 -10.29 -24.95 -0.83
N LEU A 417 -10.11 -24.81 -2.14
CA LEU A 417 -10.65 -25.74 -3.14
C LEU A 417 -10.00 -27.13 -3.07
N THR A 418 -8.73 -27.20 -2.67
CA THR A 418 -8.03 -28.48 -2.51
C THR A 418 -8.27 -29.13 -1.14
N ALA A 419 -8.58 -28.36 -0.09
CA ALA A 419 -9.01 -28.88 1.21
C ALA A 419 -10.34 -29.62 1.09
N ASP A 420 -11.30 -29.10 0.32
CA ASP A 420 -12.59 -29.75 0.05
C ASP A 420 -12.45 -31.10 -0.71
N ALA A 421 -11.35 -31.29 -1.43
CA ALA A 421 -11.11 -32.52 -2.21
C ALA A 421 -10.50 -33.67 -1.37
N VAL A 422 -9.88 -33.37 -0.24
CA VAL A 422 -9.21 -34.36 0.63
C VAL A 422 -10.23 -35.28 1.35
N GLY A 423 -11.49 -34.85 1.51
CA GLY A 423 -12.56 -35.66 2.12
C GLY A 423 -13.16 -36.74 1.22
N LYS A 424 -12.78 -36.86 -0.06
CA LYS A 424 -13.24 -37.89 -0.98
C LYS A 424 -12.11 -38.90 -1.22
N PRO A 425 -12.35 -40.23 -1.10
CA PRO A 425 -11.35 -41.23 -1.44
C PRO A 425 -11.03 -41.11 -2.95
N SER A 426 -9.92 -40.47 -3.25
CA SER A 426 -9.40 -40.30 -4.61
C SER A 426 -8.27 -41.29 -4.84
N PRO A 427 -8.22 -42.00 -5.98
CA PRO A 427 -7.08 -42.83 -6.30
C PRO A 427 -5.84 -41.94 -6.44
N LYS A 428 -4.79 -42.26 -5.71
CA LYS A 428 -3.41 -41.75 -5.69
C LYS A 428 -3.21 -40.28 -6.13
N PRO A 429 -2.60 -39.42 -5.31
CA PRO A 429 -2.29 -38.08 -5.74
C PRO A 429 -1.43 -38.13 -7.01
N ARG A 430 -1.95 -37.60 -8.12
CA ARG A 430 -1.18 -37.44 -9.35
C ARG A 430 -0.03 -36.49 -9.06
N ALA A 431 1.20 -36.96 -9.12
CA ALA A 431 2.42 -36.17 -8.91
C ALA A 431 2.44 -34.86 -9.74
N ALA A 432 1.83 -34.88 -10.93
CA ALA A 432 1.67 -33.71 -11.79
C ALA A 432 0.82 -32.58 -11.16
N GLY A 433 -0.18 -32.89 -10.31
CA GLY A 433 -1.02 -31.87 -9.67
C GLY A 433 -0.34 -31.11 -8.55
N THR A 434 0.70 -31.67 -7.94
CA THR A 434 1.42 -31.02 -6.83
C THR A 434 2.39 -29.93 -7.31
N LEU A 435 2.92 -30.02 -8.52
CA LEU A 435 3.84 -29.05 -9.11
C LEU A 435 3.14 -27.89 -9.82
N LEU A 436 1.85 -28.02 -10.14
CA LEU A 436 1.12 -26.97 -10.86
C LEU A 436 1.16 -25.62 -10.13
N VAL A 437 0.97 -25.62 -8.81
CA VAL A 437 0.93 -24.38 -8.01
C VAL A 437 2.27 -23.65 -7.96
N PRO A 438 3.38 -24.31 -7.55
CA PRO A 438 4.65 -23.59 -7.50
C PRO A 438 5.11 -23.13 -8.89
N VAL A 439 4.89 -23.93 -9.93
CA VAL A 439 5.25 -23.56 -11.31
C VAL A 439 4.42 -22.37 -11.79
N THR A 440 3.10 -22.39 -11.57
CA THR A 440 2.23 -21.26 -11.95
C THR A 440 2.57 -19.99 -11.15
N ALA A 441 2.73 -20.09 -9.84
CA ALA A 441 3.07 -18.94 -9.00
C ALA A 441 4.43 -18.35 -9.38
N CYS A 442 5.47 -19.17 -9.52
CA CYS A 442 6.79 -18.72 -9.91
C CYS A 442 6.85 -18.19 -11.36
N GLY A 443 6.11 -18.82 -12.28
CA GLY A 443 6.02 -18.36 -13.67
C GLY A 443 5.36 -16.99 -13.79
N LEU A 444 4.21 -16.79 -13.13
CA LEU A 444 3.53 -15.50 -13.11
C LEU A 444 4.34 -14.41 -12.38
N ALA A 445 4.99 -14.77 -11.29
CA ALA A 445 5.88 -13.88 -10.61
C ALA A 445 7.08 -13.48 -11.47
N GLY A 446 7.66 -14.42 -12.21
CA GLY A 446 8.71 -14.14 -13.18
C GLY A 446 8.26 -13.18 -14.28
N ILE A 447 7.07 -13.39 -14.85
CA ILE A 447 6.47 -12.47 -15.83
C ILE A 447 6.28 -11.07 -15.21
N ALA A 448 5.76 -10.97 -13.99
CA ALA A 448 5.56 -9.70 -13.31
C ALA A 448 6.88 -8.93 -13.11
N VAL A 449 7.95 -9.63 -12.72
CA VAL A 449 9.30 -9.03 -12.59
C VAL A 449 9.82 -8.57 -13.96
N LEU A 450 9.70 -9.41 -15.00
CA LEU A 450 10.12 -9.02 -16.34
C LEU A 450 9.38 -7.79 -16.84
N VAL A 451 8.06 -7.73 -16.65
CA VAL A 451 7.27 -6.55 -16.99
C VAL A 451 7.77 -5.33 -16.21
N SER A 452 7.98 -5.44 -14.89
CA SER A 452 8.42 -4.30 -14.08
C SER A 452 9.80 -3.76 -14.48
N VAL A 453 10.69 -4.63 -14.94
CA VAL A 453 12.10 -4.31 -15.24
C VAL A 453 12.30 -3.85 -16.70
N PHE A 454 11.48 -4.36 -17.63
CA PHE A 454 11.63 -4.09 -19.06
C PHE A 454 10.50 -3.23 -19.66
N SER A 455 9.44 -2.95 -18.90
CA SER A 455 8.38 -2.05 -19.37
C SER A 455 8.86 -0.60 -19.29
N PRO A 456 8.76 0.18 -20.40
CA PRO A 456 9.03 1.61 -20.36
C PRO A 456 8.15 2.36 -19.37
N GLU A 457 6.90 1.92 -19.21
CA GLU A 457 5.92 2.50 -18.26
C GLU A 457 6.32 2.36 -16.78
N MET A 458 7.27 1.50 -16.47
CA MET A 458 7.75 1.31 -15.10
C MET A 458 9.17 1.86 -14.93
N LEU A 459 10.19 1.19 -15.46
CA LEU A 459 11.57 1.56 -15.17
C LEU A 459 11.97 2.90 -15.81
N ASP A 460 11.62 3.12 -17.07
CA ASP A 460 12.03 4.35 -17.76
C ASP A 460 11.25 5.57 -17.23
N ARG A 461 9.96 5.43 -16.93
CA ARG A 461 9.21 6.50 -16.26
C ARG A 461 9.80 6.85 -14.90
N VAL A 462 10.15 5.84 -14.07
CA VAL A 462 10.79 6.10 -12.78
C VAL A 462 12.12 6.82 -12.94
N ARG A 463 12.93 6.47 -13.95
CA ARG A 463 14.20 7.17 -14.25
C ARG A 463 13.97 8.62 -14.66
N VAL A 464 13.02 8.86 -15.54
CA VAL A 464 12.65 10.23 -15.95
C VAL A 464 12.19 11.05 -14.74
N TRP A 465 11.36 10.48 -13.88
CA TRP A 465 10.93 11.14 -12.65
C TRP A 465 12.09 11.40 -11.69
N HIS A 466 13.04 10.49 -11.61
CA HIS A 466 14.23 10.67 -10.78
C HIS A 466 15.12 11.82 -11.28
N SER A 467 15.43 11.88 -12.58
CA SER A 467 16.22 12.97 -13.16
C SER A 467 15.53 14.30 -12.95
N HIS A 468 14.25 14.40 -13.34
CA HIS A 468 13.46 15.62 -13.20
C HIS A 468 13.36 16.11 -11.75
N GLY A 469 13.08 15.23 -10.79
CA GLY A 469 13.04 15.59 -9.37
C GLY A 469 14.39 16.05 -8.82
N THR A 470 15.52 15.47 -9.30
CA THR A 470 16.86 15.89 -8.91
C THR A 470 17.21 17.26 -9.49
N GLU A 471 16.88 17.48 -10.76
CA GLU A 471 17.10 18.75 -11.46
C GLU A 471 16.34 19.90 -10.79
N LEU A 472 15.06 19.69 -10.49
CA LEU A 472 14.26 20.70 -9.80
C LEU A 472 14.72 20.96 -8.34
N ALA A 473 15.25 19.95 -7.65
CA ALA A 473 15.85 20.14 -6.34
C ALA A 473 17.12 20.99 -6.41
N GLU A 474 17.97 20.81 -7.43
CA GLU A 474 19.15 21.66 -7.68
C GLU A 474 18.72 23.10 -8.01
N ILE A 475 17.71 23.27 -8.88
CA ILE A 475 17.15 24.59 -9.22
C ILE A 475 16.57 25.25 -7.95
N GLY A 476 15.85 24.49 -7.13
CA GLY A 476 15.32 24.99 -5.85
C GLY A 476 16.40 25.45 -4.89
N GLY A 477 17.51 24.72 -4.77
CA GLY A 477 18.68 25.11 -3.97
C GLY A 477 19.31 26.40 -4.48
N TRP A 478 19.57 26.46 -5.78
CA TRP A 478 20.11 27.68 -6.41
C TRP A 478 19.20 28.90 -6.19
N LEU A 479 17.90 28.77 -6.42
CA LEU A 479 16.96 29.86 -6.15
C LEU A 479 16.92 30.24 -4.66
N GLY A 480 16.99 29.27 -3.76
CA GLY A 480 16.98 29.49 -2.31
C GLY A 480 18.24 30.21 -1.79
N ASP A 481 19.39 29.93 -2.40
CA ASP A 481 20.68 30.51 -2.00
C ASP A 481 20.88 31.96 -2.53
N TYR A 482 20.30 32.29 -3.68
CA TYR A 482 20.58 33.53 -4.39
C TYR A 482 19.40 34.49 -4.49
N LEU A 483 18.18 34.08 -4.23
CA LEU A 483 17.05 35.00 -4.09
C LEU A 483 16.96 35.56 -2.67
N PRO A 484 16.42 36.79 -2.50
CA PRO A 484 16.16 37.33 -1.18
C PRO A 484 15.31 36.38 -0.30
N PRO A 485 15.58 36.27 1.00
CA PRO A 485 14.79 35.46 1.93
C PRO A 485 13.29 35.81 1.85
N GLY A 486 12.42 34.78 1.82
CA GLY A 486 10.98 34.95 1.70
C GLY A 486 10.50 35.26 0.27
N SER A 487 11.38 35.17 -0.73
CA SER A 487 10.96 35.26 -2.13
C SER A 487 9.90 34.22 -2.44
N VAL A 488 8.90 34.63 -3.23
CA VAL A 488 7.79 33.77 -3.66
C VAL A 488 8.12 33.18 -5.01
N VAL A 489 8.09 31.85 -5.14
CA VAL A 489 8.36 31.13 -6.38
C VAL A 489 7.12 30.32 -6.78
N SER A 490 6.66 30.43 -8.02
CA SER A 490 5.59 29.56 -8.52
C SER A 490 6.15 28.40 -9.34
N ALA A 491 5.62 27.20 -9.15
CA ALA A 491 6.06 25.99 -9.84
C ALA A 491 4.99 24.90 -9.93
N ALA A 492 5.13 24.00 -10.90
CA ALA A 492 4.27 22.83 -11.04
C ALA A 492 4.72 21.65 -10.15
N ALA A 493 5.98 21.60 -9.74
CA ALA A 493 6.53 20.59 -8.84
C ALA A 493 7.07 21.23 -7.55
N PRO A 494 6.16 21.66 -6.64
CA PRO A 494 6.53 22.44 -5.46
C PRO A 494 7.38 21.65 -4.46
N GLY A 495 7.20 20.33 -4.37
CA GLY A 495 7.95 19.48 -3.45
C GLY A 495 9.42 19.38 -3.80
N ALA A 496 9.75 19.16 -5.09
CA ALA A 496 11.12 19.07 -5.56
C ALA A 496 11.87 20.41 -5.37
N LEU A 497 11.25 21.53 -5.74
CA LEU A 497 11.80 22.86 -5.50
C LEU A 497 11.99 23.15 -4.00
N ALA A 498 11.01 22.78 -3.16
CA ALA A 498 11.07 23.00 -1.72
C ALA A 498 12.14 22.15 -1.03
N ALA A 499 12.55 21.02 -1.62
CA ALA A 499 13.47 20.07 -1.00
C ALA A 499 14.80 20.73 -0.58
N HIS A 500 15.29 21.67 -1.40
CA HIS A 500 16.51 22.44 -1.13
C HIS A 500 16.30 23.97 -1.15
N GLY A 501 15.06 24.41 -1.39
CA GLY A 501 14.71 25.84 -1.56
C GLY A 501 14.77 26.70 -0.28
N GLY A 502 15.23 26.16 0.85
CA GLY A 502 15.42 26.93 2.08
C GLY A 502 14.17 27.68 2.54
N GLN A 503 14.26 29.01 2.61
CA GLN A 503 13.19 29.90 3.07
C GLN A 503 12.25 30.40 1.94
N LEU A 504 12.31 29.82 0.75
CA LEU A 504 11.39 30.16 -0.33
C LEU A 504 9.95 29.81 0.04
N LEU A 505 9.02 30.70 -0.31
CA LEU A 505 7.59 30.44 -0.30
C LEU A 505 7.19 29.94 -1.70
N ILE A 506 6.63 28.74 -1.79
CA ILE A 506 6.36 28.11 -3.08
C ILE A 506 4.86 28.01 -3.32
N ILE A 507 4.43 28.56 -4.46
CA ILE A 507 3.06 28.48 -4.97
C ILE A 507 2.97 27.26 -5.90
N ASP A 508 2.14 26.31 -5.57
CA ASP A 508 1.82 25.17 -6.42
C ASP A 508 0.77 25.57 -7.46
N VAL A 509 1.20 25.78 -8.71
CA VAL A 509 0.30 26.18 -9.80
C VAL A 509 -0.72 25.11 -10.20
N LEU A 510 -0.55 23.87 -9.69
CA LEU A 510 -1.48 22.74 -9.89
C LEU A 510 -2.42 22.52 -8.69
N GLY A 511 -2.40 23.41 -7.70
CA GLY A 511 -3.35 23.46 -6.60
C GLY A 511 -3.25 22.35 -5.55
N ARG A 512 -2.18 21.54 -5.52
CA ARG A 512 -2.06 20.47 -4.50
C ARG A 512 -1.73 21.03 -3.13
N THR A 513 -0.99 22.14 -3.07
CA THR A 513 -0.59 22.83 -1.83
C THR A 513 -1.09 24.28 -1.75
N ASP A 514 -1.99 24.68 -2.64
CA ASP A 514 -2.69 25.98 -2.63
C ASP A 514 -4.21 25.73 -2.61
N ASP A 515 -4.89 26.23 -1.56
CA ASP A 515 -6.31 25.91 -1.31
C ASP A 515 -7.26 26.68 -2.25
N HIS A 516 -6.89 27.92 -2.66
CA HIS A 516 -7.66 28.68 -3.64
C HIS A 516 -7.66 27.95 -4.99
N ILE A 517 -6.46 27.64 -5.50
CA ILE A 517 -6.33 26.96 -6.80
C ILE A 517 -7.04 25.61 -6.79
N ALA A 518 -6.89 24.84 -5.67
CA ALA A 518 -7.53 23.53 -5.54
C ALA A 518 -9.05 23.56 -5.64
N ARG A 519 -9.71 24.64 -5.21
CA ARG A 519 -11.17 24.71 -5.08
C ARG A 519 -11.83 25.59 -6.12
N GLU A 520 -11.19 26.69 -6.49
CA GLU A 520 -11.75 27.73 -7.36
C GLU A 520 -11.09 27.74 -8.76
N GLY A 521 -9.95 27.08 -8.89
CA GLY A 521 -9.24 26.96 -10.16
C GLY A 521 -10.00 26.16 -11.21
N ARG A 522 -9.57 26.29 -12.45
CA ARG A 522 -10.08 25.49 -13.57
C ARG A 522 -9.57 24.04 -13.42
N HIS A 523 -10.48 23.10 -13.35
CA HIS A 523 -10.17 21.68 -13.24
C HIS A 523 -10.00 21.03 -14.61
N ASP A 524 -8.91 20.26 -14.77
CA ASP A 524 -8.63 19.45 -15.94
C ASP A 524 -7.83 18.19 -15.54
N GLY A 525 -8.34 17.01 -15.87
CA GLY A 525 -7.62 15.74 -15.67
C GLY A 525 -7.13 15.45 -14.24
N GLY A 526 -7.79 15.99 -13.21
CA GLY A 526 -7.42 15.80 -11.80
C GLY A 526 -6.40 16.78 -11.24
N ILE A 527 -6.10 17.84 -11.96
CA ILE A 527 -5.37 19.03 -11.53
C ILE A 527 -6.27 20.26 -11.58
N ALA A 528 -5.91 21.29 -10.83
CA ALA A 528 -6.59 22.59 -10.86
C ALA A 528 -5.58 23.70 -11.10
N THR A 529 -5.90 24.68 -11.93
CA THR A 529 -5.02 25.80 -12.28
C THR A 529 -5.77 27.12 -12.23
N ASP A 530 -5.12 28.18 -11.74
CA ASP A 530 -5.59 29.56 -11.79
C ASP A 530 -4.40 30.51 -11.98
N TYR A 531 -3.99 30.69 -13.21
CA TYR A 531 -2.85 31.56 -13.53
C TYR A 531 -3.13 33.03 -13.32
N ASP A 532 -4.40 33.47 -13.40
CA ASP A 532 -4.73 34.87 -13.07
C ASP A 532 -4.48 35.16 -11.59
N TYR A 533 -4.94 34.26 -10.72
CA TYR A 533 -4.65 34.33 -9.31
C TYR A 533 -3.14 34.25 -9.01
N VAL A 534 -2.40 33.36 -9.66
CA VAL A 534 -0.94 33.24 -9.48
C VAL A 534 -0.24 34.54 -9.89
N VAL A 535 -0.48 35.02 -11.12
CA VAL A 535 0.25 36.14 -11.73
C VAL A 535 -0.16 37.49 -11.12
N ASN A 536 -1.46 37.69 -10.90
CA ASN A 536 -2.04 38.97 -10.48
C ASN A 536 -2.31 39.07 -8.99
N GLY A 537 -2.69 37.96 -8.34
CA GLY A 537 -3.00 37.88 -6.91
C GLY A 537 -1.76 37.61 -6.08
N ARG A 538 -1.12 36.45 -6.27
CA ARG A 538 0.03 36.00 -5.48
C ARG A 538 1.35 36.67 -5.87
N ARG A 539 1.49 37.06 -7.10
CA ARG A 539 2.60 37.86 -7.66
C ARG A 539 3.98 37.25 -7.34
N PRO A 540 4.30 36.03 -7.79
CA PRO A 540 5.60 35.43 -7.51
C PRO A 540 6.76 36.33 -7.95
N THR A 541 7.83 36.32 -7.15
CA THR A 541 9.11 37.00 -7.46
C THR A 541 9.74 36.38 -8.71
N VAL A 542 9.69 35.04 -8.79
CA VAL A 542 10.16 34.25 -9.93
C VAL A 542 9.12 33.17 -10.22
N ALA A 543 8.76 32.99 -11.48
CA ALA A 543 8.01 31.83 -11.91
C ALA A 543 8.96 30.83 -12.60
N VAL A 544 8.80 29.57 -12.22
CA VAL A 544 9.48 28.44 -12.87
C VAL A 544 8.46 27.83 -13.81
N PRO A 545 8.70 27.79 -15.15
CA PRO A 545 7.75 27.26 -16.13
C PRO A 545 7.31 25.81 -15.85
N ALA A 546 6.19 25.34 -16.40
CA ALA A 546 5.64 24.01 -16.08
C ALA A 546 6.40 22.81 -16.67
N ASP A 547 7.18 23.01 -17.71
CA ASP A 547 7.94 21.94 -18.41
C ASP A 547 9.42 21.87 -17.93
N ASP A 548 9.68 21.99 -16.64
CA ASP A 548 10.91 22.50 -16.09
C ASP A 548 11.80 21.47 -15.45
N GLY A 549 12.70 21.11 -16.13
CA GLY A 549 13.97 20.53 -15.74
C GLY A 549 15.08 21.21 -16.55
N TYR A 550 16.17 20.52 -16.77
CA TYR A 550 17.21 20.97 -17.67
C TYR A 550 16.80 20.76 -19.12
N ALA A 551 16.87 21.85 -19.88
CA ALA A 551 16.65 21.82 -21.33
C ALA A 551 17.98 21.59 -22.07
N ASP A 552 17.93 20.84 -23.19
CA ASP A 552 19.10 20.63 -24.07
C ASP A 552 19.48 21.89 -24.89
N ARG A 553 18.59 22.87 -24.93
CA ARG A 553 18.76 24.13 -25.67
C ARG A 553 18.20 25.31 -24.89
N GLN A 554 18.74 26.48 -25.16
CA GLN A 554 18.21 27.73 -24.63
C GLN A 554 16.75 27.95 -25.05
N HIS A 555 15.86 28.18 -24.08
CA HIS A 555 14.45 28.42 -24.34
C HIS A 555 14.10 29.87 -24.00
N CYS A 556 13.91 30.68 -25.02
CA CYS A 556 13.69 32.12 -24.92
C CYS A 556 12.23 32.56 -25.10
N ALA A 557 11.30 31.64 -25.29
CA ALA A 557 9.90 31.96 -25.35
C ALA A 557 9.30 32.06 -23.95
N ILE A 558 8.56 33.14 -23.69
CA ILE A 558 7.77 33.24 -22.47
C ILE A 558 6.44 32.54 -22.65
N ASP A 559 6.01 31.80 -21.64
CA ASP A 559 4.65 31.26 -21.60
C ASP A 559 3.64 32.45 -21.61
N PRO A 560 2.64 32.44 -22.51
CA PRO A 560 1.66 33.51 -22.65
C PRO A 560 0.98 33.94 -21.36
N VAL A 561 0.84 33.04 -20.39
CA VAL A 561 0.20 33.36 -19.09
C VAL A 561 1.04 34.33 -18.24
N TYR A 562 2.36 34.40 -18.46
CA TYR A 562 3.29 35.31 -17.77
C TYR A 562 3.65 36.55 -18.59
N ALA A 563 3.28 36.60 -19.88
CA ALA A 563 3.67 37.67 -20.76
C ALA A 563 3.24 39.07 -20.27
N GLY A 564 4.10 40.07 -20.50
CA GLY A 564 3.89 41.46 -20.08
C GLY A 564 4.09 41.79 -18.61
N LYS A 565 4.28 40.79 -17.74
CA LYS A 565 4.55 40.97 -16.30
C LYS A 565 5.84 40.33 -15.84
N TYR A 566 6.34 39.37 -16.58
CA TYR A 566 7.57 38.66 -16.35
C TYR A 566 8.46 38.71 -17.58
N GLU A 567 9.76 38.55 -17.38
CA GLU A 567 10.78 38.46 -18.43
C GLU A 567 11.39 37.08 -18.42
N VAL A 568 11.84 36.58 -19.59
CA VAL A 568 12.57 35.32 -19.66
C VAL A 568 14.03 35.58 -19.31
N ALA A 569 14.53 34.86 -18.33
CA ALA A 569 15.94 34.80 -17.99
C ALA A 569 16.45 33.36 -18.16
N THR A 570 17.45 33.18 -19.01
CA THR A 570 18.02 31.87 -19.29
C THR A 570 19.41 31.74 -18.70
N PHE A 571 19.67 30.59 -18.10
CA PHE A 571 20.93 30.29 -17.43
C PHE A 571 21.49 28.98 -17.99
N ARG A 572 22.78 28.95 -18.23
CA ARG A 572 23.49 27.73 -18.60
C ARG A 572 24.09 27.09 -17.36
N ARG A 573 23.86 25.80 -17.17
CA ARG A 573 24.52 25.04 -16.09
C ARG A 573 26.00 24.88 -16.42
N VAL A 574 26.87 25.30 -15.51
CA VAL A 574 28.33 25.31 -15.71
C VAL A 574 28.83 23.87 -15.90
N GLY A 575 29.72 23.67 -16.91
CA GLY A 575 30.31 22.36 -17.21
C GLY A 575 29.38 21.34 -17.90
N THR A 576 28.15 21.74 -18.25
CA THR A 576 27.17 20.88 -18.94
C THR A 576 26.58 21.57 -20.17
N PRO A 577 25.91 20.83 -21.09
CA PRO A 577 25.16 21.44 -22.19
C PRO A 577 23.80 22.01 -21.77
N TYR A 578 23.36 21.81 -20.53
CA TYR A 578 22.00 22.05 -20.07
C TYR A 578 21.70 23.52 -19.78
N TRP A 579 20.42 23.88 -19.93
CA TRP A 579 19.87 25.19 -19.76
C TRP A 579 18.71 25.18 -18.77
N VAL A 580 18.54 26.29 -18.04
CA VAL A 580 17.40 26.56 -17.17
C VAL A 580 16.80 27.88 -17.58
N SER A 581 15.48 27.93 -17.71
CA SER A 581 14.73 29.18 -17.92
C SER A 581 13.91 29.47 -16.70
N VAL A 582 13.97 30.71 -16.22
CA VAL A 582 13.11 31.21 -15.14
C VAL A 582 12.49 32.53 -15.59
N TYR A 583 11.35 32.87 -15.01
CA TYR A 583 10.64 34.11 -15.33
C TYR A 583 10.65 35.03 -14.11
N PRO A 584 11.69 35.88 -13.93
CA PRO A 584 11.69 36.92 -12.92
C PRO A 584 10.64 37.98 -13.26
N ARG A 585 10.03 38.59 -12.23
CA ARG A 585 9.07 39.65 -12.40
C ARG A 585 9.72 40.85 -13.05
N ALA A 586 9.12 41.40 -14.12
CA ALA A 586 9.71 42.44 -14.99
C ALA A 586 10.24 43.66 -14.22
N GLU A 587 9.52 44.13 -13.20
CA GLU A 587 9.91 45.26 -12.38
C GLU A 587 11.24 45.08 -11.64
N GLN A 588 11.62 43.81 -11.36
CA GLN A 588 12.79 43.43 -10.58
C GLN A 588 13.76 42.52 -11.38
N ALA A 589 13.45 42.23 -12.63
CA ALA A 589 14.16 41.22 -13.42
C ALA A 589 15.68 41.43 -13.46
N LYS A 590 16.12 42.65 -13.72
CA LYS A 590 17.56 42.98 -13.78
C LYS A 590 18.29 42.71 -12.46
N ALA A 591 17.71 43.04 -11.31
CA ALA A 591 18.31 42.82 -10.00
C ALA A 591 18.33 41.31 -9.66
N LEU A 592 17.20 40.62 -9.86
CA LEU A 592 17.07 39.20 -9.60
C LEU A 592 18.01 38.34 -10.48
N VAL A 593 18.14 38.66 -11.78
CA VAL A 593 19.09 38.02 -12.68
C VAL A 593 20.54 38.22 -12.21
N ALA A 594 20.88 39.46 -11.76
CA ALA A 594 22.21 39.74 -11.26
C ALA A 594 22.53 39.00 -9.94
N ASP A 595 21.51 38.77 -9.09
CA ASP A 595 21.68 37.96 -7.88
C ASP A 595 21.83 36.46 -8.23
N LEU A 596 21.02 35.94 -9.11
CA LEU A 596 21.07 34.54 -9.56
C LEU A 596 22.37 34.19 -10.31
N ASP A 597 22.97 35.15 -11.06
CA ASP A 597 24.25 34.96 -11.77
C ASP A 597 25.48 34.91 -10.85
N LYS A 598 25.33 35.24 -9.56
CA LYS A 598 26.40 35.09 -8.57
C LYS A 598 26.71 33.62 -8.25
N GLY A 599 25.77 32.73 -8.51
CA GLY A 599 25.93 31.30 -8.24
C GLY A 599 27.04 30.65 -9.06
N PRO A 600 27.79 29.68 -8.51
CA PRO A 600 28.86 29.00 -9.25
C PRO A 600 28.33 28.05 -10.30
N ASP A 601 27.11 27.51 -10.12
CA ASP A 601 26.58 26.40 -10.91
C ASP A 601 25.82 26.85 -12.15
N PHE A 602 25.32 28.08 -12.18
CA PHE A 602 24.50 28.62 -13.26
C PHE A 602 25.05 29.99 -13.71
N ARG A 603 25.13 30.20 -15.01
CA ARG A 603 25.58 31.46 -15.63
C ARG A 603 24.49 32.03 -16.52
N TYR A 604 24.19 33.29 -16.33
CA TYR A 604 23.23 34.01 -17.16
C TYR A 604 23.72 34.13 -18.60
N VAL A 605 22.86 33.82 -19.54
CA VAL A 605 23.10 34.02 -20.97
C VAL A 605 21.85 34.70 -21.53
N PRO A 606 21.96 35.93 -22.01
CA PRO A 606 20.81 36.64 -22.54
C PRO A 606 20.24 35.92 -23.78
N CYS A 607 18.94 36.01 -23.96
CA CYS A 607 18.30 35.54 -25.18
C CYS A 607 18.76 36.34 -26.38
N PRO A 608 18.95 35.72 -27.56
CA PRO A 608 19.20 36.43 -28.81
C PRO A 608 18.08 37.45 -29.09
N ALA A 609 18.48 38.66 -29.57
CA ALA A 609 17.56 39.72 -29.89
C ALA A 609 16.65 39.34 -31.08
#